data_af4a6330219f8c251cc50e3bea6625d3
#
_entry.id   af4a6330219f8c251cc50e3bea6625d3
#
_cell.length_a   1.000
_cell.length_b   1.000
_cell.length_c   1.000
_cell.angle_alpha   90.00
_cell.angle_beta   90.00
_cell.angle_gamma   90.00
#
_symmetry.space_group_name_H-M   'P 1'
#
loop_
_entity.id
_entity.type
_entity.pdbx_description
1 polymer ?
#
loop_
_entity_poly.entity_id
_entity_poly.type
_entity_poly.pdbx_seq_one_letter_code
_entity_poly.pdbx_strand_id
1 'polypeptide(L)'
;MKCKIFFYSILLTALSHTAWADNYPKNYNVDVLHYNFKIQLSDKSDEIFGTTKINVVFKKENIKDFRIDLVNFDNNVKKGMQVEEVYFNGVPAKFIHEKNNLNIFWEKASTKEQAAEFTIKYKGVPAGGLRIGLNKYGERCFFNENWPNNTRHWLPTIDHPYDKATNEFIVIAPSKYKVVSNGLLMEESKIDAENTLTHWKQNVPVSSWLYVLGVAEFAVQHVDVFDHKSIQTWVYSKDRVAGFRDFETPTKDVLAFYSEYVGPFAYEKLANIQSPSVSGGMETSSAILYAENLVDGKQSERLRNVVIHEIAHQWFGNAVTESTWDDAWLSEGFATYFTLLFQESEYGSDEYIAGLAKARKFVIDYTKKDSSFSIIDNRTAETGPVTSGITYQKGAWVLHMLRNRMGNENFKKGIQAYYKKYFNSNTTTEAFIETMEMYAKEDLKSYLNQWLRNPYVLKLDGSWKYDSKNKQVIIDLKQSQSSNFVFNTPIEFAIYNSNNQNSTIIKLDLNSKNTVYKIPVDEIPSHIAADPRTVLLADIHFSKN
;
A
#
# COMPACT_ATOMS: atom_id res chain seq x y z
N MET A 1 13.38 73.18 7.34
CA MET A 1 13.67 71.81 7.91
C MET A 1 12.62 70.87 7.38
N LYS A 2 12.97 70.05 6.39
CA LYS A 2 12.08 69.03 5.83
C LYS A 2 12.50 67.67 6.41
N CYS A 3 11.64 67.05 7.23
CA CYS A 3 11.84 65.74 7.81
C CYS A 3 11.44 64.66 6.76
N LYS A 4 12.37 63.85 6.31
CA LYS A 4 12.11 62.68 5.47
C LYS A 4 11.88 61.47 6.37
N ILE A 5 10.67 60.93 6.36
CA ILE A 5 10.32 59.66 7.02
C ILE A 5 10.63 58.56 6.01
N PHE A 6 11.58 57.69 6.36
CA PHE A 6 11.87 56.43 5.64
C PHE A 6 10.95 55.34 6.17
N PHE A 7 10.07 54.82 5.31
CA PHE A 7 9.34 53.60 5.56
C PHE A 7 10.23 52.38 5.21
N TYR A 8 10.61 51.65 6.21
CA TYR A 8 11.18 50.31 6.01
C TYR A 8 10.02 49.30 5.86
N SER A 9 9.81 48.81 4.64
CA SER A 9 8.93 47.67 4.37
C SER A 9 9.67 46.40 4.76
N ILE A 10 9.32 45.83 5.89
CA ILE A 10 9.77 44.45 6.27
C ILE A 10 8.96 43.47 5.44
N LEU A 11 9.61 42.90 4.43
CA LEU A 11 9.06 41.76 3.66
C LEU A 11 9.13 40.53 4.54
N LEU A 12 8.04 40.18 5.22
CA LEU A 12 7.89 38.88 5.87
C LEU A 12 7.73 37.83 4.76
N THR A 13 8.82 37.14 4.40
CA THR A 13 8.74 35.88 3.68
C THR A 13 8.18 34.83 4.64
N ALA A 14 6.90 34.54 4.51
CA ALA A 14 6.30 33.36 5.12
C ALA A 14 6.93 32.13 4.47
N LEU A 15 7.95 31.59 5.12
CA LEU A 15 8.39 30.21 4.88
C LEU A 15 7.21 29.31 5.31
N SER A 16 6.41 28.90 4.34
CA SER A 16 5.48 27.79 4.54
C SER A 16 6.29 26.54 4.87
N HIS A 17 6.47 26.26 6.14
CA HIS A 17 6.90 24.96 6.59
C HIS A 17 5.77 24.01 6.22
N THR A 18 5.93 23.24 5.15
CA THR A 18 5.15 22.05 4.92
C THR A 18 5.53 21.08 6.03
N ALA A 19 4.72 21.01 7.06
CA ALA A 19 4.85 19.98 8.07
C ALA A 19 4.64 18.65 7.35
N TRP A 20 5.69 17.85 7.25
CA TRP A 20 5.64 16.47 6.77
C TRP A 20 5.14 15.66 7.94
N ALA A 21 4.08 14.90 7.75
CA ALA A 21 3.54 14.04 8.81
C ALA A 21 4.46 12.85 9.09
N ASP A 22 5.08 12.31 8.03
CA ASP A 22 6.14 11.34 8.16
C ASP A 22 7.44 12.02 8.61
N ASN A 23 7.68 11.98 9.92
CA ASN A 23 8.85 12.59 10.58
C ASN A 23 10.02 11.61 10.79
N TYR A 24 9.99 10.43 10.14
CA TYR A 24 11.08 9.46 10.24
C TYR A 24 12.41 10.09 9.80
N PRO A 25 13.48 9.99 10.62
CA PRO A 25 14.75 10.62 10.31
C PRO A 25 15.53 9.82 9.24
N LYS A 26 15.17 10.04 7.97
CA LYS A 26 15.78 9.38 6.80
C LYS A 26 17.27 9.72 6.69
N ASN A 27 18.10 8.72 6.45
CA ASN A 27 19.54 8.88 6.29
C ASN A 27 20.00 8.45 4.89
N TYR A 28 20.03 9.39 3.96
CA TYR A 28 20.49 9.14 2.59
C TYR A 28 22.03 9.10 2.43
N ASN A 29 22.77 9.19 3.54
CA ASN A 29 24.24 9.07 3.50
C ASN A 29 24.72 7.62 3.54
N VAL A 30 23.83 6.70 3.94
CA VAL A 30 24.08 5.25 3.99
C VAL A 30 22.93 4.57 3.25
N ASP A 31 23.26 3.70 2.32
CA ASP A 31 22.35 2.93 1.50
C ASP A 31 22.49 1.45 1.89
N VAL A 32 21.42 0.83 2.37
CA VAL A 32 21.46 -0.59 2.73
C VAL A 32 21.18 -1.43 1.50
N LEU A 33 22.11 -2.30 1.16
CA LEU A 33 22.04 -3.16 -0.02
C LEU A 33 21.44 -4.53 0.27
N HIS A 34 21.74 -5.07 1.47
CA HIS A 34 21.39 -6.45 1.80
C HIS A 34 21.32 -6.69 3.30
N TYR A 35 20.31 -7.46 3.72
CA TYR A 35 20.20 -8.02 5.06
C TYR A 35 20.30 -9.55 5.01
N ASN A 36 21.13 -10.13 5.90
CA ASN A 36 21.14 -11.57 6.16
C ASN A 36 20.71 -11.79 7.62
N PHE A 37 19.51 -12.34 7.81
CA PHE A 37 18.91 -12.62 9.12
C PHE A 37 19.06 -14.10 9.47
N LYS A 38 19.93 -14.43 10.43
CA LYS A 38 19.98 -15.77 11.03
C LYS A 38 19.20 -15.75 12.33
N ILE A 39 18.10 -16.53 12.39
CA ILE A 39 17.16 -16.56 13.53
C ILE A 39 17.02 -17.99 14.04
N GLN A 40 17.14 -18.16 15.35
CA GLN A 40 16.85 -19.42 16.01
C GLN A 40 15.56 -19.32 16.82
N LEU A 41 14.63 -20.25 16.57
CA LEU A 41 13.31 -20.39 17.19
C LEU A 41 13.26 -21.66 18.05
N SER A 42 12.39 -21.69 19.06
CA SER A 42 12.26 -22.80 20.01
C SER A 42 10.81 -23.05 20.40
N ASP A 43 10.47 -24.32 20.65
CA ASP A 43 9.20 -24.69 21.28
C ASP A 43 9.16 -24.42 22.78
N LYS A 44 10.33 -24.21 23.41
CA LYS A 44 10.47 -24.12 24.86
C LYS A 44 10.42 -22.67 25.38
N SER A 45 10.58 -21.68 24.46
CA SER A 45 10.64 -20.26 24.82
C SER A 45 10.13 -19.39 23.69
N ASP A 46 9.65 -18.20 24.03
CA ASP A 46 9.35 -17.11 23.06
C ASP A 46 10.58 -16.24 22.78
N GLU A 47 11.70 -16.50 23.48
CA GLU A 47 12.96 -15.83 23.20
C GLU A 47 13.54 -16.31 21.88
N ILE A 48 13.91 -15.36 21.03
CA ILE A 48 14.64 -15.63 19.79
C ILE A 48 16.11 -15.24 19.94
N PHE A 49 16.99 -15.92 19.20
CA PHE A 49 18.39 -15.55 19.06
C PHE A 49 18.63 -15.14 17.62
N GLY A 50 19.13 -13.93 17.44
CA GLY A 50 19.34 -13.34 16.13
C GLY A 50 20.82 -12.98 15.88
N THR A 51 21.25 -13.21 14.65
CA THR A 51 22.47 -12.61 14.10
C THR A 51 22.10 -11.97 12.77
N THR A 52 22.21 -10.65 12.68
CA THR A 52 21.95 -9.93 11.44
C THR A 52 23.25 -9.40 10.86
N LYS A 53 23.49 -9.69 9.58
CA LYS A 53 24.52 -9.01 8.79
C LYS A 53 23.87 -8.00 7.88
N ILE A 54 24.44 -6.80 7.80
CA ILE A 54 23.92 -5.68 7.02
C ILE A 54 25.01 -5.15 6.11
N ASN A 55 24.83 -5.29 4.81
CA ASN A 55 25.74 -4.76 3.82
C ASN A 55 25.28 -3.38 3.36
N VAL A 56 26.15 -2.40 3.47
CA VAL A 56 25.85 -1.01 3.13
C VAL A 56 26.88 -0.42 2.18
N VAL A 57 26.47 0.69 1.53
CA VAL A 57 27.38 1.59 0.81
C VAL A 57 27.24 2.99 1.38
N PHE A 58 28.36 3.64 1.71
CA PHE A 58 28.37 5.02 2.14
C PHE A 58 28.29 5.96 0.94
N LYS A 59 27.21 6.75 0.83
CA LYS A 59 27.02 7.73 -0.25
C LYS A 59 27.81 9.02 -0.04
N LYS A 60 28.34 9.21 1.18
CA LYS A 60 29.21 10.35 1.54
C LYS A 60 30.47 9.88 2.26
N GLU A 61 31.50 10.73 2.25
CA GLU A 61 32.70 10.57 3.06
C GLU A 61 32.47 11.06 4.49
N ASN A 62 33.42 10.70 5.39
CA ASN A 62 33.46 11.13 6.79
C ASN A 62 32.30 10.64 7.68
N ILE A 63 31.62 9.55 7.31
CA ILE A 63 30.64 8.90 8.17
C ILE A 63 31.37 8.05 9.22
N LYS A 64 30.93 8.16 10.48
CA LYS A 64 31.50 7.43 11.64
C LYS A 64 30.45 6.80 12.53
N ASP A 65 29.18 6.95 12.15
CA ASP A 65 28.06 6.37 12.88
C ASP A 65 26.97 5.91 11.92
N PHE A 66 26.20 4.93 12.37
CA PHE A 66 25.02 4.43 11.66
C PHE A 66 23.92 4.08 12.65
N ARG A 67 22.73 4.62 12.44
CA ARG A 67 21.53 4.34 13.21
C ARG A 67 20.68 3.29 12.51
N ILE A 68 20.25 2.29 13.28
CA ILE A 68 19.31 1.24 12.88
C ILE A 68 18.16 1.22 13.90
N ASP A 69 16.95 0.92 13.44
CA ASP A 69 15.81 0.75 14.33
C ASP A 69 15.82 -0.66 14.93
N LEU A 70 15.69 -0.74 16.25
CA LEU A 70 15.52 -1.98 17.00
C LEU A 70 14.92 -1.64 18.37
N VAL A 71 13.79 -2.24 18.70
CA VAL A 71 13.13 -2.03 19.99
C VAL A 71 13.98 -2.65 21.10
N ASN A 72 14.42 -1.81 22.03
CA ASN A 72 15.25 -2.27 23.15
C ASN A 72 14.41 -3.02 24.20
N PHE A 73 15.09 -3.89 24.96
CA PHE A 73 14.47 -4.70 26.00
C PHE A 73 13.90 -3.82 27.11
N ASP A 74 12.62 -4.04 27.46
CA ASP A 74 11.93 -3.39 28.56
C ASP A 74 11.78 -4.36 29.73
N ASN A 75 12.39 -3.99 30.87
CA ASN A 75 12.37 -4.79 32.09
C ASN A 75 10.98 -4.95 32.70
N ASN A 76 10.04 -4.04 32.45
CA ASN A 76 8.69 -4.08 33.03
C ASN A 76 7.83 -5.14 32.34
N VAL A 77 7.86 -5.17 30.99
CA VAL A 77 7.07 -6.11 30.19
C VAL A 77 7.84 -7.36 29.76
N LYS A 78 9.16 -7.40 30.01
CA LYS A 78 10.08 -8.49 29.65
C LYS A 78 10.07 -8.81 28.15
N LYS A 79 9.95 -7.78 27.32
CA LYS A 79 9.93 -7.86 25.84
C LYS A 79 10.88 -6.85 25.22
N GLY A 80 11.20 -7.07 23.94
CA GLY A 80 12.18 -6.29 23.17
C GLY A 80 13.49 -7.04 23.03
N MET A 81 14.43 -6.43 22.30
CA MET A 81 15.70 -7.04 21.94
C MET A 81 16.83 -6.51 22.80
N GLN A 82 17.73 -7.39 23.19
CA GLN A 82 18.99 -7.07 23.85
C GLN A 82 20.13 -7.34 22.88
N VAL A 83 20.87 -6.28 22.50
CA VAL A 83 22.07 -6.41 21.66
C VAL A 83 23.23 -6.87 22.55
N GLU A 84 23.92 -7.91 22.10
CA GLU A 84 25.05 -8.51 22.82
C GLU A 84 26.40 -8.06 22.22
N GLU A 85 26.50 -8.10 20.89
CA GLU A 85 27.75 -7.79 20.18
C GLU A 85 27.43 -7.04 18.88
N VAL A 86 28.28 -6.09 18.52
CA VAL A 86 28.25 -5.40 17.23
C VAL A 86 29.67 -5.37 16.63
N TYR A 87 29.75 -5.67 15.33
CA TYR A 87 30.99 -5.62 14.58
C TYR A 87 30.81 -4.72 13.35
N PHE A 88 31.85 -3.97 13.01
CA PHE A 88 32.00 -3.22 11.78
C PHE A 88 33.17 -3.81 10.98
N ASN A 89 32.92 -4.37 9.81
CA ASN A 89 33.89 -5.08 8.98
C ASN A 89 34.68 -6.14 9.77
N GLY A 90 34.00 -6.90 10.64
CA GLY A 90 34.57 -7.94 11.46
C GLY A 90 35.34 -7.46 12.72
N VAL A 91 35.43 -6.15 12.94
CA VAL A 91 36.06 -5.56 14.13
C VAL A 91 34.98 -5.15 15.14
N PRO A 92 35.13 -5.45 16.45
CA PRO A 92 34.16 -5.00 17.45
C PRO A 92 33.93 -3.48 17.39
N ALA A 93 32.67 -3.06 17.36
CA ALA A 93 32.28 -1.68 17.29
C ALA A 93 31.60 -1.22 18.59
N LYS A 94 31.75 0.04 18.94
CA LYS A 94 30.98 0.66 20.03
C LYS A 94 29.53 0.85 19.60
N PHE A 95 28.60 0.65 20.52
CA PHE A 95 27.17 0.90 20.23
C PHE A 95 26.44 1.42 21.47
N ILE A 96 25.30 2.07 21.19
CA ILE A 96 24.31 2.51 22.18
C ILE A 96 22.97 2.00 21.69
N HIS A 97 22.26 1.21 22.52
CA HIS A 97 20.93 0.70 22.21
C HIS A 97 19.93 1.27 23.22
N GLU A 98 19.24 2.33 22.83
CA GLU A 98 18.28 3.04 23.66
C GLU A 98 17.21 3.72 22.81
N LYS A 99 16.05 4.04 23.40
CA LYS A 99 14.95 4.71 22.72
C LYS A 99 14.56 4.02 21.40
N ASN A 100 14.62 2.69 21.40
CA ASN A 100 14.30 1.82 20.26
C ASN A 100 15.19 2.07 19.02
N ASN A 101 16.41 2.57 19.24
CA ASN A 101 17.42 2.77 18.20
C ASN A 101 18.75 2.14 18.63
N LEU A 102 19.39 1.48 17.69
CA LEU A 102 20.76 1.00 17.82
C LEU A 102 21.68 1.94 17.04
N ASN A 103 22.48 2.73 17.75
CA ASN A 103 23.49 3.61 17.16
C ASN A 103 24.85 2.92 17.26
N ILE A 104 25.52 2.73 16.13
CA ILE A 104 26.80 2.03 15.99
C ILE A 104 27.87 3.05 15.62
N PHE A 105 29.05 2.96 16.26
CA PHE A 105 30.14 3.92 16.07
C PHE A 105 31.44 3.19 15.74
N TRP A 106 32.24 3.75 14.82
CA TRP A 106 33.57 3.24 14.47
C TRP A 106 34.59 4.39 14.32
N GLU A 107 35.89 4.05 14.39
CA GLU A 107 36.95 5.06 14.48
C GLU A 107 37.31 5.66 13.12
N LYS A 108 37.56 4.78 12.12
CA LYS A 108 38.01 5.22 10.79
C LYS A 108 36.84 5.72 9.96
N ALA A 109 36.86 7.00 9.62
CA ALA A 109 35.83 7.61 8.77
C ALA A 109 35.67 6.88 7.42
N SER A 110 34.43 6.79 6.92
CA SER A 110 34.15 6.22 5.62
C SER A 110 34.66 7.09 4.46
N THR A 111 34.93 6.46 3.33
CA THR A 111 35.05 7.14 2.05
C THR A 111 33.75 7.01 1.24
N LYS A 112 33.53 7.93 0.29
CA LYS A 112 32.37 7.86 -0.59
C LYS A 112 32.42 6.56 -1.43
N GLU A 113 31.25 5.92 -1.63
CA GLU A 113 31.06 4.64 -2.31
C GLU A 113 31.82 3.45 -1.65
N GLN A 114 32.26 3.60 -0.42
CA GLN A 114 32.85 2.49 0.33
C GLN A 114 31.75 1.51 0.75
N ALA A 115 31.92 0.23 0.43
CA ALA A 115 31.12 -0.86 0.96
C ALA A 115 31.58 -1.23 2.38
N ALA A 116 30.62 -1.62 3.22
CA ALA A 116 30.89 -2.09 4.58
C ALA A 116 29.85 -3.13 5.03
N GLU A 117 30.24 -3.93 6.05
CA GLU A 117 29.36 -4.90 6.69
C GLU A 117 29.25 -4.61 8.19
N PHE A 118 28.03 -4.57 8.69
CA PHE A 118 27.75 -4.63 10.13
C PHE A 118 27.27 -6.03 10.49
N THR A 119 27.74 -6.57 11.62
CA THR A 119 27.20 -7.81 12.20
C THR A 119 26.67 -7.50 13.59
N ILE A 120 25.41 -7.82 13.85
CA ILE A 120 24.72 -7.54 15.12
C ILE A 120 24.22 -8.87 15.69
N LYS A 121 24.68 -9.23 16.91
CA LYS A 121 24.14 -10.36 17.66
C LYS A 121 23.22 -9.87 18.75
N TYR A 122 22.05 -10.46 18.82
CA TYR A 122 21.00 -10.03 19.75
C TYR A 122 20.10 -11.20 20.15
N LYS A 123 19.35 -11.01 21.22
CA LYS A 123 18.31 -11.94 21.67
C LYS A 123 17.17 -11.19 22.35
N GLY A 124 16.05 -11.86 22.52
CA GLY A 124 14.93 -11.32 23.28
C GLY A 124 13.60 -11.94 22.89
N VAL A 125 12.56 -11.52 23.59
CA VAL A 125 11.17 -11.85 23.25
C VAL A 125 10.62 -10.68 22.42
N PRO A 126 10.15 -10.92 21.19
CA PRO A 126 9.60 -9.86 20.34
C PRO A 126 8.54 -9.01 21.05
N ALA A 127 8.68 -7.68 20.99
CA ALA A 127 7.68 -6.78 21.56
C ALA A 127 6.45 -6.62 20.64
N GLY A 128 6.59 -6.99 19.38
CA GLY A 128 5.62 -6.96 18.29
C GLY A 128 6.26 -7.49 17.01
N GLY A 129 5.63 -7.34 15.88
CA GLY A 129 6.16 -7.70 14.58
C GLY A 129 6.30 -9.21 14.32
N LEU A 130 6.80 -9.98 15.26
CA LEU A 130 6.80 -11.44 15.21
C LEU A 130 5.87 -11.98 16.31
N ARG A 131 4.74 -12.55 15.88
CA ARG A 131 3.80 -13.26 16.74
C ARG A 131 4.31 -14.68 16.98
N ILE A 132 4.59 -15.03 18.23
CA ILE A 132 4.87 -16.38 18.69
C ILE A 132 3.65 -16.80 19.51
N GLY A 133 2.91 -17.81 19.05
CA GLY A 133 1.64 -18.16 19.68
C GLY A 133 1.00 -19.43 19.09
N LEU A 134 -0.30 -19.52 19.25
CA LEU A 134 -1.07 -20.66 18.77
C LEU A 134 -1.88 -20.27 17.54
N ASN A 135 -2.00 -21.23 16.59
CA ASN A 135 -2.94 -21.15 15.47
C ASN A 135 -4.37 -21.54 15.93
N LYS A 136 -5.34 -21.50 15.02
CA LYS A 136 -6.74 -21.88 15.30
C LYS A 136 -6.94 -23.31 15.82
N TYR A 137 -5.93 -24.16 15.74
CA TYR A 137 -5.94 -25.55 16.22
C TYR A 137 -5.22 -25.76 17.55
N GLY A 138 -4.74 -24.67 18.18
CA GLY A 138 -3.96 -24.74 19.40
C GLY A 138 -2.52 -25.22 19.21
N GLU A 139 -1.99 -25.21 17.97
CA GLU A 139 -0.63 -25.60 17.65
C GLU A 139 0.29 -24.37 17.62
N ARG A 140 1.48 -24.52 18.19
CA ARG A 140 2.47 -23.43 18.24
C ARG A 140 2.94 -23.09 16.82
N CYS A 141 3.07 -21.79 16.56
CA CYS A 141 3.53 -21.25 15.29
C CYS A 141 4.19 -19.88 15.47
N PHE A 142 4.91 -19.44 14.43
CA PHE A 142 5.63 -18.18 14.43
C PHE A 142 5.32 -17.45 13.11
N PHE A 143 4.73 -16.27 13.20
CA PHE A 143 4.36 -15.47 12.03
C PHE A 143 4.62 -14.00 12.28
N ASN A 144 5.24 -13.35 11.32
CA ASN A 144 5.37 -11.91 11.42
C ASN A 144 4.13 -11.17 10.90
N GLU A 145 4.02 -9.93 11.36
CA GLU A 145 3.19 -8.88 10.80
C GLU A 145 3.92 -7.56 11.07
N ASN A 146 4.52 -7.00 10.03
CA ASN A 146 5.47 -5.90 10.13
C ASN A 146 4.86 -4.52 9.82
N TRP A 147 3.63 -4.48 9.32
CA TRP A 147 2.95 -3.23 8.98
C TRP A 147 2.64 -2.36 10.19
N PRO A 148 2.85 -1.03 10.14
CA PRO A 148 3.64 -0.32 9.11
C PRO A 148 5.14 -0.28 9.44
N ASN A 149 5.55 -0.40 10.72
CA ASN A 149 6.91 -0.26 11.22
C ASN A 149 7.19 -1.18 12.43
N ASN A 150 6.68 -2.41 12.35
CA ASN A 150 6.85 -3.42 13.41
C ASN A 150 8.06 -4.35 13.17
N THR A 151 8.78 -4.23 12.06
CA THR A 151 10.01 -5.00 11.81
C THR A 151 11.03 -4.78 12.90
N ARG A 152 11.19 -3.54 13.36
CA ARG A 152 12.09 -3.14 14.46
C ARG A 152 11.84 -3.85 15.79
N HIS A 153 10.69 -4.50 15.96
CA HIS A 153 10.39 -5.21 17.21
C HIS A 153 11.12 -6.54 17.35
N TRP A 154 11.73 -7.04 16.25
CA TRP A 154 12.43 -8.33 16.25
C TRP A 154 13.64 -8.41 15.32
N LEU A 155 13.80 -7.50 14.35
CA LEU A 155 14.94 -7.41 13.43
C LEU A 155 15.56 -6.01 13.46
N PRO A 156 16.90 -5.88 13.52
CA PRO A 156 17.58 -4.61 13.33
C PRO A 156 17.55 -4.23 11.83
N THR A 157 16.79 -3.18 11.49
CA THR A 157 16.57 -2.72 10.11
C THR A 157 16.42 -1.19 10.05
N ILE A 158 16.50 -0.63 8.86
CA ILE A 158 15.84 0.66 8.58
C ILE A 158 14.36 0.33 8.38
N ASP A 159 13.54 0.63 9.40
CA ASP A 159 12.13 0.24 9.42
C ASP A 159 11.24 1.35 8.89
N HIS A 160 11.39 1.63 7.60
CA HIS A 160 10.67 2.67 6.89
C HIS A 160 10.66 2.40 5.37
N PRO A 161 9.60 2.75 4.64
CA PRO A 161 9.48 2.44 3.21
C PRO A 161 10.54 3.08 2.30
N TYR A 162 11.21 4.17 2.72
CA TYR A 162 12.19 4.86 1.87
C TYR A 162 13.42 4.03 1.52
N ASP A 163 13.72 2.99 2.30
CA ASP A 163 14.88 2.11 2.11
C ASP A 163 14.43 0.74 1.61
N LYS A 164 15.09 0.25 0.58
CA LYS A 164 14.84 -1.07 -0.02
C LYS A 164 16.13 -1.85 -0.11
N ALA A 165 16.11 -3.09 0.37
CA ALA A 165 17.26 -3.98 0.34
C ALA A 165 16.86 -5.40 -0.05
N THR A 166 17.78 -6.16 -0.62
CA THR A 166 17.64 -7.61 -0.75
C THR A 166 17.76 -8.27 0.62
N ASN A 167 17.24 -9.48 0.78
CA ASN A 167 17.27 -10.14 2.08
C ASN A 167 17.43 -11.65 2.01
N GLU A 168 17.97 -12.22 3.10
CA GLU A 168 18.06 -13.65 3.33
C GLU A 168 17.57 -13.99 4.74
N PHE A 169 16.78 -15.05 4.86
CA PHE A 169 16.39 -15.63 6.14
C PHE A 169 16.97 -17.02 6.31
N ILE A 170 17.86 -17.18 7.29
CA ILE A 170 18.43 -18.45 7.70
C ILE A 170 17.79 -18.81 9.05
N VAL A 171 16.81 -19.69 9.03
CA VAL A 171 15.98 -20.00 10.20
C VAL A 171 16.34 -21.38 10.72
N ILE A 172 16.66 -21.47 12.00
CA ILE A 172 16.82 -22.73 12.74
C ILE A 172 15.58 -22.93 13.59
N ALA A 173 14.83 -23.99 13.33
CA ALA A 173 13.60 -24.31 14.04
C ALA A 173 13.46 -25.82 14.28
N PRO A 174 12.61 -26.25 15.26
CA PRO A 174 12.31 -27.67 15.45
C PRO A 174 11.83 -28.36 14.18
N SER A 175 12.34 -29.55 13.90
CA SER A 175 12.20 -30.26 12.61
C SER A 175 10.76 -30.66 12.23
N LYS A 176 9.79 -30.54 13.15
CA LYS A 176 8.36 -30.70 12.85
C LYS A 176 7.78 -29.57 12.02
N TYR A 177 8.40 -28.37 12.06
CA TYR A 177 7.94 -27.19 11.33
C TYR A 177 8.53 -27.13 9.93
N LYS A 178 7.77 -26.53 9.04
CA LYS A 178 8.27 -25.99 7.78
C LYS A 178 8.35 -24.47 7.87
N VAL A 179 9.33 -23.90 7.22
CA VAL A 179 9.60 -22.46 7.20
C VAL A 179 9.35 -21.92 5.81
N VAL A 180 8.59 -20.82 5.71
CA VAL A 180 8.41 -20.06 4.47
C VAL A 180 8.83 -18.61 4.69
N SER A 181 9.50 -18.04 3.67
CA SER A 181 9.94 -16.63 3.67
C SER A 181 9.97 -16.08 2.24
N ASN A 182 10.46 -14.84 2.09
CA ASN A 182 10.61 -14.15 0.81
C ASN A 182 11.58 -14.90 -0.14
N GLY A 183 11.35 -14.78 -1.45
CA GLY A 183 12.25 -15.27 -2.50
C GLY A 183 12.27 -16.80 -2.64
N LEU A 184 13.44 -17.36 -2.93
CA LEU A 184 13.65 -18.78 -3.22
C LEU A 184 14.20 -19.54 -2.02
N LEU A 185 13.79 -20.81 -1.88
CA LEU A 185 14.40 -21.75 -0.96
C LEU A 185 15.78 -22.16 -1.48
N MET A 186 16.83 -21.83 -0.72
CA MET A 186 18.21 -22.11 -1.05
C MET A 186 18.70 -23.40 -0.41
N GLU A 187 18.25 -23.67 0.82
CA GLU A 187 18.67 -24.85 1.59
C GLU A 187 17.58 -25.25 2.60
N GLU A 188 17.38 -26.53 2.77
CA GLU A 188 16.67 -27.14 3.89
C GLU A 188 17.47 -28.37 4.34
N SER A 189 18.11 -28.30 5.50
CA SER A 189 18.98 -29.36 6.01
C SER A 189 18.82 -29.57 7.51
N LYS A 190 18.83 -30.84 7.94
CA LYS A 190 18.88 -31.19 9.35
C LYS A 190 20.26 -30.84 9.91
N ILE A 191 20.30 -30.07 10.99
CA ILE A 191 21.55 -29.74 11.68
C ILE A 191 21.82 -30.65 12.88
N ASP A 192 20.75 -31.20 13.46
CA ASP A 192 20.79 -32.21 14.51
C ASP A 192 19.50 -33.07 14.50
N ALA A 193 19.28 -33.90 15.53
CA ALA A 193 18.10 -34.75 15.63
C ALA A 193 16.78 -33.97 15.82
N GLU A 194 16.83 -32.77 16.37
CA GLU A 194 15.67 -31.96 16.76
C GLU A 194 15.43 -30.78 15.83
N ASN A 195 16.46 -30.25 15.15
CA ASN A 195 16.40 -28.98 14.45
C ASN A 195 16.74 -29.09 12.96
N THR A 196 16.04 -28.27 12.18
CA THR A 196 16.27 -28.06 10.74
C THR A 196 16.68 -26.60 10.50
N LEU A 197 17.65 -26.39 9.64
CA LEU A 197 18.02 -25.11 9.08
C LEU A 197 17.27 -24.96 7.74
N THR A 198 16.60 -23.83 7.57
CA THR A 198 15.96 -23.45 6.31
C THR A 198 16.47 -22.10 5.88
N HIS A 199 16.99 -21.98 4.65
CA HIS A 199 17.54 -20.76 4.09
C HIS A 199 16.70 -20.29 2.89
N TRP A 200 16.16 -19.09 3.00
CA TRP A 200 15.43 -18.37 1.94
C TRP A 200 16.21 -17.14 1.50
N LYS A 201 16.13 -16.80 0.20
CA LYS A 201 16.82 -15.63 -0.36
C LYS A 201 15.95 -14.88 -1.34
N GLN A 202 15.81 -13.58 -1.13
CA GLN A 202 15.15 -12.64 -2.03
C GLN A 202 16.18 -11.73 -2.70
N ASN A 203 16.26 -11.77 -4.02
CA ASN A 203 17.21 -10.95 -4.79
C ASN A 203 16.59 -9.63 -5.28
N VAL A 204 15.28 -9.47 -5.19
CA VAL A 204 14.59 -8.22 -5.49
C VAL A 204 14.57 -7.36 -4.22
N PRO A 205 15.06 -6.09 -4.27
CA PRO A 205 15.05 -5.23 -3.09
C PRO A 205 13.63 -4.83 -2.69
N VAL A 206 13.33 -4.92 -1.40
CA VAL A 206 12.03 -4.60 -0.80
C VAL A 206 12.21 -3.83 0.51
N SER A 207 11.20 -3.06 0.88
CA SER A 207 11.16 -2.38 2.18
C SER A 207 10.96 -3.37 3.32
N SER A 208 11.41 -3.04 4.53
CA SER A 208 11.42 -3.93 5.70
C SER A 208 10.05 -4.48 6.08
N TRP A 209 8.99 -3.70 5.94
CA TRP A 209 7.63 -4.12 6.27
C TRP A 209 7.09 -5.25 5.37
N LEU A 210 7.74 -5.49 4.22
CA LEU A 210 7.41 -6.56 3.27
C LEU A 210 8.15 -7.88 3.53
N TYR A 211 9.01 -7.94 4.55
CA TYR A 211 9.63 -9.21 4.95
C TYR A 211 8.57 -10.16 5.52
N VAL A 212 8.73 -11.44 5.23
CA VAL A 212 7.84 -12.49 5.71
C VAL A 212 8.60 -13.62 6.38
N LEU A 213 8.07 -14.09 7.48
CA LEU A 213 8.45 -15.33 8.13
C LEU A 213 7.18 -16.06 8.60
N GLY A 214 6.96 -17.26 8.07
CA GLY A 214 5.91 -18.16 8.52
C GLY A 214 6.53 -19.50 8.93
N VAL A 215 6.29 -19.94 10.17
CA VAL A 215 6.80 -21.21 10.70
C VAL A 215 5.66 -21.96 11.38
N ALA A 216 5.26 -23.10 10.81
CA ALA A 216 4.17 -23.92 11.31
C ALA A 216 4.29 -25.36 10.78
N GLU A 217 3.42 -26.25 11.24
CA GLU A 217 3.24 -27.57 10.65
C GLU A 217 2.43 -27.45 9.35
N PHE A 218 3.08 -27.04 8.26
CA PHE A 218 2.46 -26.79 6.97
C PHE A 218 2.32 -28.02 6.09
N ALA A 219 1.18 -28.09 5.37
CA ALA A 219 1.04 -28.75 4.09
C ALA A 219 1.36 -27.76 2.97
N VAL A 220 2.15 -28.19 2.00
CA VAL A 220 2.62 -27.32 0.89
C VAL A 220 2.21 -27.94 -0.43
N GLN A 221 1.71 -27.11 -1.33
CA GLN A 221 1.40 -27.49 -2.71
C GLN A 221 2.05 -26.50 -3.68
N HIS A 222 2.71 -27.03 -4.71
CA HIS A 222 3.05 -26.26 -5.90
C HIS A 222 1.86 -26.34 -6.85
N VAL A 223 1.14 -25.22 -6.97
CA VAL A 223 -0.15 -25.18 -7.68
C VAL A 223 0.07 -25.07 -9.18
N ASP A 224 0.94 -24.17 -9.59
CA ASP A 224 1.18 -23.84 -11.00
C ASP A 224 2.55 -23.15 -11.19
N VAL A 225 2.82 -22.77 -12.44
CA VAL A 225 3.98 -21.96 -12.84
C VAL A 225 3.50 -20.80 -13.71
N PHE A 226 3.93 -19.59 -13.39
CA PHE A 226 3.71 -18.40 -14.19
C PHE A 226 5.05 -17.76 -14.55
N ASP A 227 5.35 -17.62 -15.85
CA ASP A 227 6.61 -17.04 -16.34
C ASP A 227 7.84 -17.63 -15.62
N HIS A 228 7.94 -18.98 -15.57
CA HIS A 228 8.97 -19.77 -14.88
C HIS A 228 9.03 -19.58 -13.34
N LYS A 229 8.05 -18.91 -12.74
CA LYS A 229 7.97 -18.65 -11.31
C LYS A 229 6.92 -19.56 -10.67
N SER A 230 7.29 -20.22 -9.58
CA SER A 230 6.40 -21.15 -8.87
C SER A 230 5.26 -20.43 -8.16
N ILE A 231 4.04 -20.91 -8.33
CA ILE A 231 2.88 -20.54 -7.51
C ILE A 231 2.70 -21.61 -6.45
N GLN A 232 2.68 -21.22 -5.18
CA GLN A 232 2.66 -22.13 -4.03
C GLN A 232 1.49 -21.81 -3.10
N THR A 233 1.00 -22.84 -2.40
CA THR A 233 0.04 -22.73 -1.30
C THR A 233 0.59 -23.39 -0.05
N TRP A 234 0.61 -22.65 1.06
CA TRP A 234 1.11 -23.06 2.38
C TRP A 234 -0.01 -22.93 3.40
N VAL A 235 -0.58 -24.05 3.82
CA VAL A 235 -1.69 -24.09 4.79
C VAL A 235 -1.36 -25.02 5.93
N TYR A 236 -2.00 -24.87 7.08
CA TYR A 236 -1.81 -25.82 8.16
C TYR A 236 -2.13 -27.24 7.70
N SER A 237 -1.39 -28.23 8.16
CA SER A 237 -1.56 -29.63 7.75
C SER A 237 -3.00 -30.11 7.94
N LYS A 238 -3.72 -29.60 8.96
CA LYS A 238 -5.13 -29.91 9.22
C LYS A 238 -6.09 -29.27 8.22
N ASP A 239 -5.70 -28.19 7.58
CA ASP A 239 -6.48 -27.50 6.55
C ASP A 239 -6.09 -27.91 5.12
N ARG A 240 -5.25 -28.94 4.95
CA ARG A 240 -4.68 -29.29 3.65
C ARG A 240 -5.71 -29.34 2.52
N VAL A 241 -6.83 -30.04 2.71
CA VAL A 241 -7.85 -30.22 1.65
C VAL A 241 -8.61 -28.92 1.41
N ALA A 242 -9.05 -28.25 2.49
CA ALA A 242 -9.78 -27.00 2.41
C ALA A 242 -8.91 -25.87 1.80
N GLY A 243 -7.70 -25.69 2.32
CA GLY A 243 -6.84 -24.61 1.92
C GLY A 243 -6.29 -24.76 0.50
N PHE A 244 -5.97 -25.98 0.06
CA PHE A 244 -5.55 -26.18 -1.33
C PHE A 244 -6.67 -25.86 -2.30
N ARG A 245 -7.92 -26.20 -1.95
CA ARG A 245 -9.09 -25.83 -2.73
C ARG A 245 -9.32 -24.32 -2.75
N ASP A 246 -9.21 -23.64 -1.61
CA ASP A 246 -9.47 -22.20 -1.47
C ASP A 246 -8.50 -21.36 -2.29
N PHE A 247 -7.23 -21.78 -2.42
CA PHE A 247 -6.19 -21.07 -3.16
C PHE A 247 -5.94 -21.61 -4.58
N GLU A 248 -6.77 -22.54 -5.07
CA GLU A 248 -6.65 -23.09 -6.41
C GLU A 248 -6.79 -22.01 -7.49
N THR A 249 -7.70 -21.09 -7.27
CA THR A 249 -7.95 -19.94 -8.15
C THR A 249 -8.16 -18.68 -7.28
N PRO A 250 -7.90 -17.46 -7.76
CA PRO A 250 -7.57 -17.02 -9.13
C PRO A 250 -6.09 -16.64 -9.34
N THR A 251 -5.16 -17.09 -8.50
CA THR A 251 -3.79 -16.54 -8.41
C THR A 251 -3.09 -16.38 -9.76
N LYS A 252 -3.13 -17.40 -10.63
CA LYS A 252 -2.45 -17.36 -11.92
C LYS A 252 -3.08 -16.34 -12.88
N ASP A 253 -4.42 -16.29 -12.92
CA ASP A 253 -5.14 -15.39 -13.81
C ASP A 253 -4.91 -13.93 -13.41
N VAL A 254 -4.86 -13.65 -12.10
CA VAL A 254 -4.52 -12.33 -11.56
C VAL A 254 -3.08 -11.93 -11.92
N LEU A 255 -2.11 -12.85 -11.77
CA LEU A 255 -0.72 -12.61 -12.20
C LEU A 255 -0.62 -12.31 -13.69
N ALA A 256 -1.34 -13.07 -14.53
CA ALA A 256 -1.38 -12.87 -15.97
C ALA A 256 -1.97 -11.50 -16.33
N PHE A 257 -3.11 -11.15 -15.74
CA PHE A 257 -3.79 -9.88 -15.97
C PHE A 257 -2.90 -8.69 -15.61
N TYR A 258 -2.31 -8.67 -14.41
CA TYR A 258 -1.48 -7.53 -14.00
C TYR A 258 -0.16 -7.48 -14.77
N SER A 259 0.42 -8.62 -15.14
CA SER A 259 1.61 -8.66 -15.98
C SER A 259 1.37 -8.08 -17.38
N GLU A 260 0.19 -8.29 -17.94
CA GLU A 260 -0.20 -7.70 -19.23
C GLU A 260 -0.60 -6.23 -19.10
N TYR A 261 -1.39 -5.90 -18.07
CA TYR A 261 -1.94 -4.57 -17.93
C TYR A 261 -0.88 -3.55 -17.47
N VAL A 262 -0.02 -3.93 -16.52
CA VAL A 262 0.94 -3.05 -15.83
C VAL A 262 2.37 -3.28 -16.32
N GLY A 263 2.84 -4.52 -16.26
CA GLY A 263 4.23 -4.90 -16.56
C GLY A 263 4.65 -6.18 -15.82
N PRO A 264 5.89 -6.64 -15.99
CA PRO A 264 6.32 -7.94 -15.50
C PRO A 264 6.22 -8.06 -13.96
N PHE A 265 5.84 -9.25 -13.48
CA PHE A 265 5.90 -9.59 -12.06
C PHE A 265 7.35 -9.61 -11.57
N ALA A 266 7.63 -8.87 -10.50
CA ALA A 266 9.02 -8.57 -10.09
C ALA A 266 9.73 -9.74 -9.38
N TYR A 267 8.99 -10.63 -8.72
CA TYR A 267 9.55 -11.58 -7.74
C TYR A 267 9.78 -12.97 -8.30
N GLU A 268 10.52 -13.80 -7.54
CA GLU A 268 10.99 -15.12 -7.95
C GLU A 268 9.93 -16.22 -7.83
N LYS A 269 8.92 -16.03 -6.96
CA LYS A 269 7.77 -16.92 -6.76
C LYS A 269 6.57 -16.14 -6.28
N LEU A 270 5.42 -16.78 -6.19
CA LEU A 270 4.30 -16.31 -5.38
C LEU A 270 3.80 -17.46 -4.48
N ALA A 271 3.75 -17.22 -3.18
CA ALA A 271 3.19 -18.16 -2.21
C ALA A 271 1.98 -17.54 -1.50
N ASN A 272 0.88 -18.29 -1.43
CA ASN A 272 -0.28 -17.96 -0.59
C ASN A 272 -0.14 -18.72 0.74
N ILE A 273 -0.12 -18.01 1.87
CA ILE A 273 0.20 -18.57 3.19
C ILE A 273 -0.95 -18.29 4.16
N GLN A 274 -1.50 -19.36 4.75
CA GLN A 274 -2.45 -19.27 5.87
C GLN A 274 -1.73 -18.81 7.13
N SER A 275 -2.25 -17.79 7.82
CA SER A 275 -1.59 -17.12 8.95
C SER A 275 -2.55 -16.69 10.05
N PRO A 276 -2.17 -16.81 11.34
CA PRO A 276 -2.93 -16.29 12.46
C PRO A 276 -2.57 -14.82 12.78
N SER A 277 -1.61 -14.23 12.08
CA SER A 277 -1.09 -12.89 12.41
C SER A 277 -1.89 -11.74 11.76
N VAL A 278 -2.69 -12.03 10.74
CA VAL A 278 -3.43 -11.03 9.96
C VAL A 278 -4.94 -11.21 10.06
N SER A 279 -5.74 -10.17 9.81
CA SER A 279 -7.20 -10.20 9.85
C SER A 279 -7.88 -10.29 8.48
N GLY A 280 -7.14 -10.07 7.40
CA GLY A 280 -7.53 -10.17 6.00
C GLY A 280 -6.40 -10.78 5.20
N GLY A 281 -5.66 -9.96 4.46
CA GLY A 281 -4.38 -10.28 3.85
C GLY A 281 -3.27 -9.40 4.39
N MET A 282 -2.05 -9.73 4.03
CA MET A 282 -0.85 -8.92 4.17
C MET A 282 0.06 -9.22 2.99
N GLU A 283 0.32 -8.24 2.20
CA GLU A 283 0.96 -8.26 0.89
C GLU A 283 2.46 -8.53 0.89
N THR A 284 3.00 -9.16 1.91
CA THR A 284 4.44 -9.43 2.00
C THR A 284 5.01 -9.97 0.67
N SER A 285 6.18 -9.49 0.28
CA SER A 285 6.72 -9.69 -1.07
C SER A 285 6.99 -11.15 -1.38
N SER A 286 6.51 -11.62 -2.54
CA SER A 286 6.67 -12.99 -3.04
C SER A 286 5.98 -14.09 -2.22
N ALA A 287 5.42 -13.78 -1.05
CA ALA A 287 4.80 -14.75 -0.13
C ALA A 287 3.79 -14.02 0.77
N ILE A 288 2.52 -14.10 0.42
CA ILE A 288 1.42 -13.31 0.97
C ILE A 288 0.76 -14.06 2.13
N LEU A 289 0.50 -13.35 3.24
CA LEU A 289 -0.20 -13.92 4.40
C LEU A 289 -1.71 -13.66 4.30
N TYR A 290 -2.51 -14.69 4.56
CA TYR A 290 -3.97 -14.63 4.60
C TYR A 290 -4.51 -15.13 5.94
N ALA A 291 -5.51 -14.45 6.47
CA ALA A 291 -6.11 -14.78 7.75
C ALA A 291 -6.61 -16.25 7.80
N GLU A 292 -6.23 -16.97 8.84
CA GLU A 292 -6.56 -18.37 9.00
C GLU A 292 -8.08 -18.68 9.01
N ASN A 293 -8.91 -17.71 9.39
CA ASN A 293 -10.37 -17.86 9.39
C ASN A 293 -11.02 -17.68 8.01
N LEU A 294 -10.27 -17.25 6.99
CA LEU A 294 -10.73 -17.19 5.60
C LEU A 294 -10.58 -18.55 4.90
N VAL A 295 -9.79 -19.47 5.48
CA VAL A 295 -9.53 -20.80 4.91
C VAL A 295 -10.53 -21.80 5.50
N ASP A 296 -11.58 -22.12 4.72
CA ASP A 296 -12.68 -23.01 5.13
C ASP A 296 -13.15 -24.00 4.03
N GLY A 297 -12.51 -24.01 2.87
CA GLY A 297 -12.79 -24.89 1.73
C GLY A 297 -13.97 -24.46 0.87
N LYS A 298 -14.52 -23.25 1.08
CA LYS A 298 -15.72 -22.78 0.37
C LYS A 298 -15.43 -21.89 -0.84
N GLN A 299 -14.17 -21.51 -1.06
CA GLN A 299 -13.78 -20.57 -2.12
C GLN A 299 -14.63 -19.29 -2.08
N SER A 300 -14.76 -18.72 -0.88
CA SER A 300 -15.66 -17.59 -0.65
C SER A 300 -15.26 -16.37 -1.49
N GLU A 301 -16.25 -15.60 -1.95
CA GLU A 301 -16.03 -14.33 -2.66
C GLU A 301 -15.11 -13.38 -1.85
N ARG A 302 -15.26 -13.37 -0.52
CA ARG A 302 -14.40 -12.57 0.35
C ARG A 302 -12.94 -12.97 0.23
N LEU A 303 -12.62 -14.28 0.31
CA LEU A 303 -11.23 -14.74 0.15
C LEU A 303 -10.71 -14.43 -1.25
N ARG A 304 -11.50 -14.73 -2.28
CA ARG A 304 -11.16 -14.41 -3.67
C ARG A 304 -10.76 -12.93 -3.84
N ASN A 305 -11.58 -12.02 -3.32
CA ASN A 305 -11.34 -10.59 -3.46
C ASN A 305 -10.12 -10.12 -2.66
N VAL A 306 -9.86 -10.71 -1.48
CA VAL A 306 -8.62 -10.49 -0.72
C VAL A 306 -7.41 -11.01 -1.50
N VAL A 307 -7.46 -12.20 -2.10
CA VAL A 307 -6.36 -12.74 -2.91
C VAL A 307 -6.03 -11.83 -4.09
N ILE A 308 -7.04 -11.31 -4.80
CA ILE A 308 -6.84 -10.39 -5.92
C ILE A 308 -6.16 -9.10 -5.44
N HIS A 309 -6.60 -8.55 -4.30
CA HIS A 309 -6.07 -7.32 -3.69
C HIS A 309 -4.60 -7.48 -3.28
N GLU A 310 -4.28 -8.53 -2.54
CA GLU A 310 -2.91 -8.75 -2.06
C GLU A 310 -1.93 -9.05 -3.21
N ILE A 311 -2.40 -9.67 -4.30
CA ILE A 311 -1.57 -9.86 -5.49
C ILE A 311 -1.35 -8.55 -6.22
N ALA A 312 -2.33 -7.62 -6.26
CA ALA A 312 -2.14 -6.30 -6.88
C ALA A 312 -1.02 -5.50 -6.20
N HIS A 313 -0.88 -5.65 -4.90
CA HIS A 313 0.20 -5.03 -4.14
C HIS A 313 1.60 -5.44 -4.63
N GLN A 314 1.77 -6.62 -5.21
CA GLN A 314 3.08 -7.04 -5.71
C GLN A 314 3.64 -6.07 -6.77
N TRP A 315 2.76 -5.31 -7.46
CA TRP A 315 3.11 -4.19 -8.35
C TRP A 315 3.12 -2.85 -7.60
N PHE A 316 2.05 -2.56 -6.83
CA PHE A 316 1.81 -1.27 -6.17
C PHE A 316 1.87 -1.43 -4.64
N GLY A 317 2.84 -0.79 -4.02
CA GLY A 317 3.24 -1.00 -2.62
C GLY A 317 4.54 -1.78 -2.52
N ASN A 318 4.71 -2.85 -3.29
CA ASN A 318 5.87 -3.74 -3.22
C ASN A 318 6.96 -3.40 -4.25
N ALA A 319 6.74 -3.65 -5.56
CA ALA A 319 7.73 -3.31 -6.57
C ALA A 319 7.90 -1.79 -6.70
N VAL A 320 6.80 -1.05 -6.77
CA VAL A 320 6.78 0.41 -6.69
C VAL A 320 6.24 0.80 -5.33
N THR A 321 7.12 1.28 -4.44
CA THR A 321 6.79 1.57 -3.03
C THR A 321 6.77 3.09 -2.80
N GLU A 322 5.86 3.57 -2.00
CA GLU A 322 5.86 4.95 -1.52
C GLU A 322 7.15 5.31 -0.78
N SER A 323 7.63 6.55 -0.93
CA SER A 323 8.82 7.03 -0.22
C SER A 323 8.53 7.51 1.20
N THR A 324 7.26 7.63 1.55
CA THR A 324 6.76 8.19 2.81
C THR A 324 5.38 7.62 3.09
N TRP A 325 5.08 7.41 4.35
CA TRP A 325 3.77 6.91 4.78
C TRP A 325 2.60 7.86 4.43
N ASP A 326 2.87 9.14 4.17
CA ASP A 326 1.86 10.08 3.69
C ASP A 326 1.28 9.68 2.33
N ASP A 327 2.05 8.93 1.55
CA ASP A 327 1.69 8.45 0.21
C ASP A 327 1.16 7.00 0.19
N ALA A 328 0.77 6.42 1.34
CA ALA A 328 0.29 5.03 1.45
C ALA A 328 -0.89 4.68 0.51
N TRP A 329 -1.62 5.68 -0.02
CA TRP A 329 -2.65 5.46 -1.01
C TRP A 329 -2.12 4.93 -2.35
N LEU A 330 -0.81 5.16 -2.66
CA LEU A 330 -0.14 4.60 -3.84
C LEU A 330 0.01 3.08 -3.75
N SER A 331 -0.06 2.52 -2.54
CA SER A 331 -0.22 1.09 -2.29
C SER A 331 -1.71 0.72 -2.26
N GLU A 332 -2.44 1.14 -1.27
CA GLU A 332 -3.78 0.67 -0.93
C GLU A 332 -4.89 1.10 -1.91
N GLY A 333 -4.84 2.35 -2.35
CA GLY A 333 -5.78 2.87 -3.35
C GLY A 333 -5.61 2.19 -4.70
N PHE A 334 -4.35 1.91 -5.07
CA PHE A 334 -4.03 1.16 -6.29
C PHE A 334 -4.48 -0.29 -6.19
N ALA A 335 -4.12 -1.01 -5.13
CA ALA A 335 -4.54 -2.40 -4.97
C ALA A 335 -6.06 -2.55 -4.97
N THR A 336 -6.78 -1.63 -4.31
CA THR A 336 -8.24 -1.60 -4.32
C THR A 336 -8.80 -1.36 -5.74
N TYR A 337 -8.24 -0.41 -6.48
CA TYR A 337 -8.72 -0.11 -7.83
C TYR A 337 -8.37 -1.23 -8.83
N PHE A 338 -7.17 -1.79 -8.73
CA PHE A 338 -6.74 -2.88 -9.61
C PHE A 338 -7.50 -4.17 -9.33
N THR A 339 -7.97 -4.39 -8.09
CA THR A 339 -8.95 -5.45 -7.78
C THR A 339 -10.21 -5.26 -8.61
N LEU A 340 -10.78 -4.06 -8.65
CA LEU A 340 -11.95 -3.76 -9.47
C LEU A 340 -11.68 -3.91 -10.96
N LEU A 341 -10.50 -3.52 -11.45
CA LEU A 341 -10.12 -3.68 -12.86
C LEU A 341 -10.01 -5.16 -13.27
N PHE A 342 -9.45 -6.00 -12.41
CA PHE A 342 -9.44 -7.44 -12.64
C PHE A 342 -10.87 -7.99 -12.67
N GLN A 343 -11.73 -7.57 -11.74
CA GLN A 343 -13.13 -7.98 -11.71
C GLN A 343 -13.89 -7.52 -12.96
N GLU A 344 -13.61 -6.31 -13.49
CA GLU A 344 -14.16 -5.84 -14.78
C GLU A 344 -13.79 -6.79 -15.92
N SER A 345 -12.53 -7.20 -15.98
CA SER A 345 -12.02 -8.08 -17.03
C SER A 345 -12.55 -9.50 -16.94
N GLU A 346 -12.64 -10.05 -15.73
CA GLU A 346 -12.96 -11.46 -15.52
C GLU A 346 -14.45 -11.71 -15.34
N TYR A 347 -15.16 -10.81 -14.63
CA TYR A 347 -16.55 -11.00 -14.25
C TYR A 347 -17.52 -10.01 -14.94
N GLY A 348 -16.98 -9.04 -15.71
CA GLY A 348 -17.76 -8.10 -16.51
C GLY A 348 -18.08 -6.77 -15.80
N SER A 349 -18.69 -5.88 -16.59
CA SER A 349 -18.96 -4.49 -16.20
C SER A 349 -19.92 -4.36 -15.01
N ASP A 350 -20.86 -5.29 -14.84
CA ASP A 350 -21.83 -5.21 -13.76
C ASP A 350 -21.20 -5.41 -12.39
N GLU A 351 -20.24 -6.36 -12.26
CA GLU A 351 -19.46 -6.59 -11.05
C GLU A 351 -18.59 -5.37 -10.72
N TYR A 352 -17.93 -4.80 -11.74
CA TYR A 352 -17.14 -3.59 -11.60
C TYR A 352 -17.98 -2.39 -11.08
N ILE A 353 -19.12 -2.13 -11.69
CA ILE A 353 -20.01 -1.03 -11.28
C ILE A 353 -20.57 -1.25 -9.88
N ALA A 354 -20.93 -2.49 -9.53
CA ALA A 354 -21.36 -2.84 -8.18
C ALA A 354 -20.27 -2.58 -7.14
N GLY A 355 -19.01 -2.96 -7.44
CA GLY A 355 -17.86 -2.69 -6.61
C GLY A 355 -17.62 -1.19 -6.42
N LEU A 356 -17.65 -0.40 -7.49
CA LEU A 356 -17.54 1.06 -7.43
C LEU A 356 -18.68 1.68 -6.60
N ALA A 357 -19.91 1.25 -6.78
CA ALA A 357 -21.06 1.75 -6.01
C ALA A 357 -20.90 1.47 -4.51
N LYS A 358 -20.44 0.27 -4.14
CA LYS A 358 -20.13 -0.12 -2.77
C LYS A 358 -19.02 0.76 -2.17
N ALA A 359 -17.95 0.99 -2.92
CA ALA A 359 -16.85 1.85 -2.51
C ALA A 359 -17.31 3.31 -2.34
N ARG A 360 -18.11 3.86 -3.28
CA ARG A 360 -18.68 5.21 -3.18
C ARG A 360 -19.54 5.38 -1.93
N LYS A 361 -20.44 4.40 -1.70
CA LYS A 361 -21.28 4.41 -0.49
C LYS A 361 -20.44 4.41 0.79
N PHE A 362 -19.41 3.58 0.84
CA PHE A 362 -18.50 3.54 1.99
C PHE A 362 -17.84 4.90 2.23
N VAL A 363 -17.28 5.54 1.20
CA VAL A 363 -16.61 6.86 1.32
C VAL A 363 -17.60 7.94 1.79
N ILE A 364 -18.81 7.96 1.24
CA ILE A 364 -19.86 8.90 1.64
C ILE A 364 -20.23 8.70 3.13
N ASP A 365 -20.48 7.47 3.54
CA ASP A 365 -20.88 7.14 4.91
C ASP A 365 -19.74 7.42 5.92
N TYR A 366 -18.49 7.15 5.54
CA TYR A 366 -17.30 7.46 6.34
C TYR A 366 -17.17 8.98 6.54
N THR A 367 -17.23 9.75 5.45
CA THR A 367 -17.07 11.21 5.49
C THR A 367 -18.20 11.91 6.28
N LYS A 368 -19.42 11.33 6.30
CA LYS A 368 -20.53 11.83 7.14
C LYS A 368 -20.24 11.66 8.65
N LYS A 369 -19.49 10.62 9.02
CA LYS A 369 -19.11 10.34 10.42
C LYS A 369 -17.88 11.12 10.84
N ASP A 370 -16.88 11.16 9.95
CA ASP A 370 -15.59 11.81 10.19
C ASP A 370 -15.06 12.43 8.91
N SER A 371 -15.10 13.75 8.84
CA SER A 371 -14.55 14.55 7.74
C SER A 371 -13.20 15.18 8.10
N SER A 372 -12.50 14.65 9.11
CA SER A 372 -11.21 15.18 9.55
C SER A 372 -10.02 14.67 8.72
N PHE A 373 -10.16 13.53 8.02
CA PHE A 373 -9.08 12.88 7.28
C PHE A 373 -9.20 13.08 5.76
N SER A 374 -8.08 13.40 5.12
CA SER A 374 -7.86 13.30 3.67
C SER A 374 -7.06 12.04 3.33
N ILE A 375 -6.96 11.68 2.06
CA ILE A 375 -6.15 10.53 1.61
C ILE A 375 -4.68 10.79 1.94
N ILE A 376 -4.18 11.98 1.62
CA ILE A 376 -2.84 12.46 2.01
C ILE A 376 -3.06 13.35 3.22
N ASP A 377 -2.80 12.81 4.40
CA ASP A 377 -3.02 13.51 5.66
C ASP A 377 -1.73 13.63 6.45
N ASN A 378 -1.19 14.84 6.49
CA ASN A 378 0.05 15.15 7.19
C ASN A 378 -0.05 15.07 8.73
N ARG A 379 -1.13 14.58 9.31
CA ARG A 379 -1.33 14.44 10.77
C ARG A 379 -1.20 13.00 11.26
N THR A 380 -1.17 12.02 10.33
CA THR A 380 -1.28 10.60 10.68
C THR A 380 -0.06 10.06 11.41
N ALA A 381 1.14 10.56 11.12
CA ALA A 381 2.39 10.06 11.72
C ALA A 381 2.51 10.36 13.24
N GLU A 382 1.79 11.35 13.76
CA GLU A 382 1.86 11.70 15.18
C GLU A 382 0.77 11.02 16.03
N THR A 383 -0.35 10.62 15.45
CA THR A 383 -1.56 10.32 16.23
C THR A 383 -2.37 9.09 15.83
N GLY A 384 -2.04 8.39 14.74
CA GLY A 384 -2.94 7.35 14.28
C GLY A 384 -2.41 6.36 13.26
N PRO A 385 -3.25 5.47 12.75
CA PRO A 385 -2.88 4.49 11.74
C PRO A 385 -2.48 5.18 10.43
N VAL A 386 -1.47 4.62 9.75
CA VAL A 386 -0.96 5.09 8.44
C VAL A 386 -2.05 5.09 7.37
N THR A 387 -3.00 4.16 7.46
CA THR A 387 -4.12 4.03 6.53
C THR A 387 -5.47 4.11 7.25
N SER A 388 -6.49 4.53 6.51
CA SER A 388 -7.89 4.49 6.92
C SER A 388 -8.74 3.93 5.78
N GLY A 389 -10.00 3.58 6.05
CA GLY A 389 -10.87 3.07 4.99
C GLY A 389 -11.02 3.99 3.78
N ILE A 390 -10.79 5.31 3.92
CA ILE A 390 -10.78 6.24 2.77
C ILE A 390 -9.49 6.17 1.96
N THR A 391 -8.35 5.77 2.54
CA THR A 391 -7.09 5.53 1.82
C THR A 391 -7.32 4.50 0.72
N TYR A 392 -8.04 3.42 1.04
CA TYR A 392 -8.44 2.36 0.11
C TYR A 392 -9.50 2.83 -0.89
N GLN A 393 -10.69 3.13 -0.38
CA GLN A 393 -11.89 3.27 -1.21
C GLN A 393 -11.93 4.60 -1.96
N LYS A 394 -11.55 5.71 -1.33
CA LYS A 394 -11.45 7.01 -2.00
C LYS A 394 -10.25 7.06 -2.93
N GLY A 395 -9.12 6.42 -2.56
CA GLY A 395 -7.95 6.24 -3.43
C GLY A 395 -8.31 5.52 -4.73
N ALA A 396 -9.05 4.42 -4.64
CA ALA A 396 -9.56 3.70 -5.80
C ALA A 396 -10.47 4.58 -6.68
N TRP A 397 -11.35 5.38 -6.07
CA TRP A 397 -12.21 6.32 -6.80
C TRP A 397 -11.43 7.43 -7.50
N VAL A 398 -10.33 7.91 -6.91
CA VAL A 398 -9.44 8.89 -7.58
C VAL A 398 -8.86 8.29 -8.86
N LEU A 399 -8.41 7.03 -8.82
CA LEU A 399 -7.89 6.34 -10.01
C LEU A 399 -8.99 6.07 -11.05
N HIS A 400 -10.21 5.72 -10.61
CA HIS A 400 -11.35 5.55 -11.49
C HIS A 400 -11.71 6.86 -12.23
N MET A 401 -11.80 7.97 -11.50
CA MET A 401 -12.04 9.28 -12.08
C MET A 401 -10.91 9.70 -13.05
N LEU A 402 -9.67 9.41 -12.69
CA LEU A 402 -8.51 9.67 -13.55
C LEU A 402 -8.59 8.86 -14.85
N ARG A 403 -8.90 7.55 -14.78
CA ARG A 403 -9.09 6.70 -15.96
C ARG A 403 -10.18 7.25 -16.89
N ASN A 404 -11.31 7.67 -16.33
CA ASN A 404 -12.40 8.27 -17.12
C ASN A 404 -12.01 9.61 -17.75
N ARG A 405 -11.16 10.39 -17.10
CA ARG A 405 -10.67 11.67 -17.61
C ARG A 405 -9.68 11.50 -18.75
N MET A 406 -8.73 10.59 -18.60
CA MET A 406 -7.67 10.32 -19.59
C MET A 406 -8.11 9.42 -20.76
N GLY A 407 -9.16 8.61 -20.53
CA GLY A 407 -9.52 7.46 -21.38
C GLY A 407 -8.65 6.22 -21.11
N ASN A 408 -9.22 5.04 -21.39
CA ASN A 408 -8.64 3.74 -21.02
C ASN A 408 -7.20 3.55 -21.52
N GLU A 409 -6.96 3.88 -22.80
CA GLU A 409 -5.66 3.69 -23.44
C GLU A 409 -4.55 4.56 -22.83
N ASN A 410 -4.84 5.85 -22.62
CA ASN A 410 -3.85 6.76 -22.05
C ASN A 410 -3.59 6.43 -20.58
N PHE A 411 -4.63 6.03 -19.83
CA PHE A 411 -4.49 5.57 -18.46
C PHE A 411 -3.58 4.33 -18.39
N LYS A 412 -3.86 3.28 -19.19
CA LYS A 412 -3.03 2.05 -19.24
C LYS A 412 -1.58 2.38 -19.57
N LYS A 413 -1.34 3.21 -20.61
CA LYS A 413 0.03 3.64 -21.00
C LYS A 413 0.73 4.42 -19.87
N GLY A 414 0.01 5.31 -19.19
CA GLY A 414 0.54 6.06 -18.05
C GLY A 414 0.93 5.15 -16.88
N ILE A 415 0.09 4.18 -16.55
CA ILE A 415 0.36 3.16 -15.52
C ILE A 415 1.58 2.30 -15.88
N GLN A 416 1.68 1.85 -17.12
CA GLN A 416 2.85 1.08 -17.60
C GLN A 416 4.14 1.90 -17.52
N ALA A 417 4.08 3.17 -17.89
CA ALA A 417 5.24 4.08 -17.81
C ALA A 417 5.64 4.36 -16.36
N TYR A 418 4.66 4.57 -15.48
CA TYR A 418 4.88 4.76 -14.04
C TYR A 418 5.54 3.52 -13.42
N TYR A 419 5.01 2.33 -13.65
CA TYR A 419 5.58 1.07 -13.18
C TYR A 419 7.02 0.88 -13.70
N LYS A 420 7.24 1.05 -14.99
CA LYS A 420 8.57 0.92 -15.62
C LYS A 420 9.59 1.90 -15.04
N LYS A 421 9.16 3.15 -14.79
CA LYS A 421 10.05 4.23 -14.28
C LYS A 421 10.49 3.98 -12.84
N TYR A 422 9.58 3.45 -12.01
CA TYR A 422 9.82 3.26 -10.58
C TYR A 422 9.94 1.77 -10.19
N PHE A 423 10.18 0.89 -11.16
CA PHE A 423 10.32 -0.55 -10.96
C PHE A 423 11.40 -0.86 -9.89
N ASN A 424 11.02 -1.61 -8.85
CA ASN A 424 11.84 -1.95 -7.69
C ASN A 424 12.44 -0.73 -6.96
N SER A 425 11.74 0.40 -6.99
CA SER A 425 12.18 1.66 -6.41
C SER A 425 11.06 2.35 -5.63
N ASN A 426 11.37 3.51 -5.08
CA ASN A 426 10.43 4.35 -4.35
C ASN A 426 9.86 5.46 -5.23
N THR A 427 8.66 5.94 -4.84
CA THR A 427 7.93 6.98 -5.56
C THR A 427 7.14 7.88 -4.62
N THR A 428 6.56 8.96 -5.16
CA THR A 428 5.68 9.89 -4.44
C THR A 428 4.41 10.16 -5.25
N THR A 429 3.40 10.74 -4.62
CA THR A 429 2.19 11.21 -5.31
C THR A 429 2.52 12.19 -6.42
N GLU A 430 3.43 13.13 -6.18
CA GLU A 430 3.86 14.10 -7.20
C GLU A 430 4.48 13.41 -8.42
N ALA A 431 5.34 12.43 -8.19
CA ALA A 431 5.99 11.65 -9.25
C ALA A 431 5.00 10.81 -10.06
N PHE A 432 3.95 10.28 -9.42
CA PHE A 432 2.83 9.63 -10.10
C PHE A 432 2.06 10.63 -10.98
N ILE A 433 1.67 11.78 -10.42
CA ILE A 433 0.95 12.83 -11.16
C ILE A 433 1.74 13.27 -12.39
N GLU A 434 3.00 13.63 -12.22
CA GLU A 434 3.90 14.04 -13.32
C GLU A 434 3.97 12.98 -14.44
N THR A 435 4.01 11.70 -14.05
CA THR A 435 4.05 10.62 -15.04
C THR A 435 2.72 10.52 -15.80
N MET A 436 1.58 10.64 -15.12
CA MET A 436 0.27 10.56 -15.75
C MET A 436 -0.01 11.76 -16.67
N GLU A 437 0.45 12.96 -16.31
CA GLU A 437 0.33 14.18 -17.12
C GLU A 437 0.96 14.04 -18.53
N MET A 438 2.07 13.31 -18.65
CA MET A 438 2.70 13.06 -19.95
C MET A 438 1.76 12.32 -20.92
N TYR A 439 0.84 11.50 -20.41
CA TYR A 439 -0.12 10.72 -21.20
C TYR A 439 -1.49 11.37 -21.28
N ALA A 440 -1.89 12.12 -20.27
CA ALA A 440 -3.13 12.92 -20.26
C ALA A 440 -3.06 14.11 -21.21
N LYS A 441 -1.87 14.68 -21.42
CA LYS A 441 -1.62 15.94 -22.17
C LYS A 441 -2.36 17.13 -21.57
N GLU A 442 -2.58 17.12 -20.27
CA GLU A 442 -3.21 18.19 -19.48
C GLU A 442 -2.62 18.25 -18.06
N ASP A 443 -2.79 19.38 -17.37
CA ASP A 443 -2.47 19.53 -15.94
C ASP A 443 -3.45 18.71 -15.10
N LEU A 444 -2.95 17.67 -14.43
CA LEU A 444 -3.73 16.82 -13.52
C LEU A 444 -3.54 17.22 -12.06
N LYS A 445 -2.52 17.99 -11.72
CA LYS A 445 -2.15 18.28 -10.34
C LYS A 445 -3.28 18.94 -9.56
N SER A 446 -3.86 19.99 -10.11
CA SER A 446 -4.99 20.70 -9.49
C SER A 446 -6.22 19.80 -9.38
N TYR A 447 -6.50 19.00 -10.41
CA TYR A 447 -7.62 18.08 -10.43
C TYR A 447 -7.48 16.96 -9.39
N LEU A 448 -6.33 16.33 -9.27
CA LEU A 448 -6.10 15.24 -8.32
C LEU A 448 -6.00 15.73 -6.88
N ASN A 449 -5.35 16.85 -6.64
CA ASN A 449 -5.18 17.39 -5.28
C ASN A 449 -6.50 17.76 -4.60
N GLN A 450 -7.54 18.15 -5.34
CA GLN A 450 -8.85 18.40 -4.75
C GLN A 450 -9.49 17.15 -4.14
N TRP A 451 -9.12 15.95 -4.60
CA TRP A 451 -9.59 14.66 -4.09
C TRP A 451 -8.66 14.06 -3.04
N LEU A 452 -7.34 14.18 -3.27
CA LEU A 452 -6.31 13.56 -2.42
C LEU A 452 -6.13 14.32 -1.10
N ARG A 453 -6.13 15.66 -1.14
CA ARG A 453 -5.82 16.51 0.02
C ARG A 453 -7.04 17.16 0.67
N ASN A 454 -8.23 16.89 0.17
CA ASN A 454 -9.47 17.40 0.73
C ASN A 454 -10.24 16.29 1.43
N PRO A 455 -10.63 16.45 2.70
CA PRO A 455 -11.35 15.42 3.44
C PRO A 455 -12.81 15.24 3.00
N TYR A 456 -13.38 16.23 2.31
CA TYR A 456 -14.78 16.20 1.91
C TYR A 456 -15.02 15.34 0.66
N VAL A 457 -16.28 14.92 0.51
CA VAL A 457 -16.83 14.37 -0.74
C VAL A 457 -17.73 15.42 -1.36
N LEU A 458 -17.76 15.51 -2.68
CA LEU A 458 -18.72 16.34 -3.40
C LEU A 458 -20.14 15.93 -3.03
N LYS A 459 -20.95 16.87 -2.53
CA LYS A 459 -22.39 16.69 -2.37
C LYS A 459 -23.10 17.60 -3.38
N LEU A 460 -23.91 17.00 -4.22
CA LEU A 460 -24.58 17.70 -5.31
C LEU A 460 -26.09 17.57 -5.18
N ASP A 461 -26.75 18.66 -4.84
CA ASP A 461 -28.20 18.78 -4.91
C ASP A 461 -28.57 19.44 -6.25
N GLY A 462 -29.53 18.90 -6.96
CA GLY A 462 -29.93 19.43 -8.25
C GLY A 462 -31.31 19.05 -8.68
N SER A 463 -31.80 19.82 -9.63
CA SER A 463 -33.10 19.57 -10.26
C SER A 463 -33.09 19.94 -11.73
N TRP A 464 -34.08 19.44 -12.45
CA TRP A 464 -34.28 19.81 -13.83
C TRP A 464 -35.77 20.11 -14.14
N LYS A 465 -35.98 20.97 -15.12
CA LYS A 465 -37.30 21.23 -15.69
C LYS A 465 -37.22 21.48 -17.20
N TYR A 466 -38.29 21.22 -17.91
CA TYR A 466 -38.40 21.53 -19.32
C TYR A 466 -39.05 22.91 -19.51
N ASP A 467 -38.41 23.79 -20.24
CA ASP A 467 -38.94 25.07 -20.67
C ASP A 467 -39.51 24.91 -22.09
N SER A 468 -40.84 24.78 -22.17
CA SER A 468 -41.55 24.55 -23.43
C SER A 468 -41.47 25.76 -24.38
N LYS A 469 -41.35 26.99 -23.84
CA LYS A 469 -41.27 28.19 -24.64
C LYS A 469 -39.97 28.27 -25.44
N ASN A 470 -38.87 27.88 -24.82
CA ASN A 470 -37.55 27.95 -25.42
C ASN A 470 -37.02 26.58 -25.91
N LYS A 471 -37.82 25.51 -25.79
CA LYS A 471 -37.47 24.12 -26.13
C LYS A 471 -36.12 23.71 -25.53
N GLN A 472 -35.98 23.89 -24.23
CA GLN A 472 -34.73 23.61 -23.53
C GLN A 472 -34.96 22.94 -22.17
N VAL A 473 -34.01 22.12 -21.76
CA VAL A 473 -33.91 21.64 -20.38
C VAL A 473 -33.13 22.67 -19.57
N ILE A 474 -33.62 23.02 -18.41
CA ILE A 474 -32.93 23.81 -17.41
C ILE A 474 -32.50 22.86 -16.30
N ILE A 475 -31.18 22.75 -16.07
CA ILE A 475 -30.58 21.99 -14.98
C ILE A 475 -30.03 22.97 -13.96
N ASP A 476 -30.49 22.91 -12.72
CA ASP A 476 -30.00 23.71 -11.59
C ASP A 476 -29.23 22.80 -10.65
N LEU A 477 -27.96 23.17 -10.35
CA LEU A 477 -27.03 22.38 -9.54
C LEU A 477 -26.44 23.23 -8.43
N LYS A 478 -26.34 22.63 -7.23
CA LYS A 478 -25.71 23.23 -6.07
C LYS A 478 -24.76 22.25 -5.41
N GLN A 479 -23.51 22.67 -5.24
CA GLN A 479 -22.57 21.97 -4.39
C GLN A 479 -22.90 22.29 -2.92
N SER A 480 -23.38 21.28 -2.16
CA SER A 480 -24.00 21.47 -0.84
C SER A 480 -23.25 20.82 0.32
N GLN A 481 -21.99 20.35 0.10
CA GLN A 481 -21.12 19.91 1.19
C GLN A 481 -20.93 21.00 2.25
N SER A 482 -20.66 20.60 3.48
CA SER A 482 -20.57 21.49 4.64
C SER A 482 -19.42 22.51 4.60
N SER A 483 -18.45 22.32 3.69
CA SER A 483 -17.30 23.23 3.53
C SER A 483 -17.57 24.32 2.49
N ASN A 484 -16.74 25.38 2.54
CA ASN A 484 -16.72 26.40 1.49
C ASN A 484 -15.89 25.97 0.25
N PHE A 485 -15.29 24.79 0.28
CA PHE A 485 -14.55 24.26 -0.85
C PHE A 485 -15.49 23.97 -2.03
N VAL A 486 -15.08 24.37 -3.22
CA VAL A 486 -15.81 24.12 -4.47
C VAL A 486 -15.00 23.15 -5.32
N PHE A 487 -15.56 21.99 -5.62
CA PHE A 487 -14.96 21.04 -6.54
C PHE A 487 -15.05 21.55 -7.98
N ASN A 488 -13.95 21.39 -8.72
CA ASN A 488 -13.89 21.67 -10.15
C ASN A 488 -13.77 20.35 -10.91
N THR A 489 -14.89 19.84 -11.45
CA THR A 489 -14.95 18.52 -12.08
C THR A 489 -16.09 18.49 -13.08
N PRO A 490 -15.99 17.74 -14.19
CA PRO A 490 -17.13 17.49 -15.05
C PRO A 490 -18.11 16.50 -14.39
N ILE A 491 -19.38 16.63 -14.77
CA ILE A 491 -20.45 15.67 -14.49
C ILE A 491 -21.20 15.33 -15.78
N GLU A 492 -21.66 14.10 -15.89
CA GLU A 492 -22.45 13.65 -17.02
C GLU A 492 -23.92 13.56 -16.68
N PHE A 493 -24.77 13.87 -17.66
CA PHE A 493 -26.21 13.64 -17.60
C PHE A 493 -26.67 12.86 -18.83
N ALA A 494 -27.49 11.85 -18.62
CA ALA A 494 -28.22 11.17 -19.69
C ALA A 494 -29.61 11.75 -19.81
N ILE A 495 -29.96 12.30 -20.97
CA ILE A 495 -31.27 12.82 -21.31
C ILE A 495 -31.99 11.75 -22.12
N TYR A 496 -33.09 11.20 -21.57
CA TYR A 496 -33.91 10.16 -22.20
C TYR A 496 -35.13 10.77 -22.88
N ASN A 497 -35.36 10.40 -24.14
CA ASN A 497 -36.55 10.81 -24.89
C ASN A 497 -37.80 9.98 -24.49
N SER A 498 -38.95 10.36 -24.97
CA SER A 498 -40.25 9.74 -24.61
C SER A 498 -40.31 8.22 -24.85
N ASN A 499 -39.53 7.70 -25.77
CA ASN A 499 -39.48 6.26 -26.11
C ASN A 499 -38.48 5.45 -25.28
N ASN A 500 -37.74 6.06 -24.34
CA ASN A 500 -36.73 5.47 -23.43
C ASN A 500 -35.65 4.57 -24.08
N GLN A 501 -35.56 4.49 -25.41
CA GLN A 501 -34.66 3.59 -26.11
C GLN A 501 -33.29 4.22 -26.42
N ASN A 502 -33.21 5.56 -26.47
CA ASN A 502 -31.96 6.29 -26.73
C ASN A 502 -31.81 7.43 -25.74
N SER A 503 -30.63 7.56 -25.16
CA SER A 503 -30.27 8.71 -24.34
C SER A 503 -29.14 9.50 -25.00
N THR A 504 -29.20 10.82 -24.87
CA THR A 504 -28.08 11.71 -25.21
C THR A 504 -27.28 11.98 -23.96
N ILE A 505 -25.97 11.62 -23.96
CA ILE A 505 -25.05 11.95 -22.87
C ILE A 505 -24.50 13.35 -23.11
N ILE A 506 -24.67 14.23 -22.12
CA ILE A 506 -24.05 15.56 -22.08
C ILE A 506 -23.08 15.65 -20.92
N LYS A 507 -22.03 16.44 -21.09
CA LYS A 507 -21.01 16.68 -20.07
C LYS A 507 -21.03 18.16 -19.71
N LEU A 508 -21.13 18.46 -18.41
CA LEU A 508 -21.21 19.82 -17.87
C LEU A 508 -20.10 20.03 -16.83
N ASP A 509 -19.51 21.21 -16.78
CA ASP A 509 -18.40 21.53 -15.88
C ASP A 509 -18.89 22.15 -14.58
N LEU A 510 -18.74 21.43 -13.47
CA LEU A 510 -19.00 21.94 -12.12
C LEU A 510 -17.76 22.73 -11.64
N ASN A 511 -17.83 24.06 -11.66
CA ASN A 511 -16.74 24.94 -11.24
C ASN A 511 -17.17 26.07 -10.29
N SER A 512 -18.41 26.03 -9.84
CA SER A 512 -18.97 27.01 -8.91
C SER A 512 -19.95 26.38 -7.94
N LYS A 513 -20.26 27.08 -6.86
CA LYS A 513 -21.16 26.57 -5.80
C LYS A 513 -22.59 26.37 -6.29
N ASN A 514 -23.07 27.26 -7.19
CA ASN A 514 -24.39 27.17 -7.82
C ASN A 514 -24.22 27.39 -9.32
N THR A 515 -24.82 26.52 -10.12
CA THR A 515 -24.70 26.60 -11.59
C THR A 515 -26.05 26.23 -12.23
N VAL A 516 -26.46 27.00 -13.21
CA VAL A 516 -27.66 26.75 -14.01
C VAL A 516 -27.26 26.54 -15.46
N TYR A 517 -27.63 25.39 -16.03
CA TYR A 517 -27.41 25.07 -17.42
C TYR A 517 -28.72 25.13 -18.20
N LYS A 518 -28.68 25.62 -19.42
CA LYS A 518 -29.76 25.65 -20.37
C LYS A 518 -29.36 24.86 -21.61
N ILE A 519 -30.02 23.75 -21.86
CA ILE A 519 -29.61 22.78 -22.86
C ILE A 519 -30.76 22.65 -23.88
N PRO A 520 -30.57 23.08 -25.13
CA PRO A 520 -31.55 22.89 -26.18
C PRO A 520 -31.86 21.40 -26.37
N VAL A 521 -33.09 21.05 -26.53
CA VAL A 521 -33.54 19.68 -26.80
C VAL A 521 -34.70 19.71 -27.83
N ASP A 522 -34.69 18.74 -28.73
CA ASP A 522 -35.69 18.67 -29.81
C ASP A 522 -37.04 18.15 -29.29
N GLU A 523 -37.01 17.30 -28.27
CA GLU A 523 -38.19 16.64 -27.68
C GLU A 523 -38.22 16.85 -26.16
N ILE A 524 -39.43 16.72 -25.58
CA ILE A 524 -39.61 16.77 -24.12
C ILE A 524 -38.98 15.52 -23.50
N PRO A 525 -37.99 15.65 -22.60
CA PRO A 525 -37.41 14.48 -21.96
C PRO A 525 -38.39 13.77 -21.03
N SER A 526 -38.41 12.45 -21.09
CA SER A 526 -39.12 11.61 -20.13
C SER A 526 -38.43 11.56 -18.77
N HIS A 527 -37.11 11.48 -18.80
CA HIS A 527 -36.25 11.38 -17.63
C HIS A 527 -34.85 11.95 -17.91
N ILE A 528 -34.18 12.43 -16.85
CA ILE A 528 -32.77 12.80 -16.89
C ILE A 528 -32.07 12.15 -15.71
N ALA A 529 -31.02 11.38 -15.98
CA ALA A 529 -30.17 10.74 -14.96
C ALA A 529 -28.86 11.49 -14.81
N ALA A 530 -28.45 11.79 -13.58
CA ALA A 530 -27.15 12.32 -13.26
C ALA A 530 -26.14 11.18 -13.06
N ASP A 531 -24.90 11.35 -13.53
CA ASP A 531 -23.81 10.37 -13.44
C ASP A 531 -24.20 8.96 -13.91
N PRO A 532 -24.79 8.80 -15.12
CA PRO A 532 -25.37 7.54 -15.58
C PRO A 532 -24.34 6.42 -15.72
N ARG A 533 -23.07 6.75 -15.91
CA ARG A 533 -21.97 5.79 -16.09
C ARG A 533 -21.14 5.57 -14.82
N THR A 534 -21.57 6.13 -13.68
CA THR A 534 -20.88 5.99 -12.39
C THR A 534 -19.41 6.46 -12.46
N VAL A 535 -19.17 7.66 -13.00
CA VAL A 535 -17.82 8.19 -13.22
C VAL A 535 -17.36 9.21 -12.16
N LEU A 536 -18.24 9.63 -11.25
CA LEU A 536 -17.98 10.71 -10.30
C LEU A 536 -18.13 10.26 -8.84
N LEU A 537 -17.14 10.54 -8.00
CA LEU A 537 -17.26 10.35 -6.55
C LEU A 537 -18.09 11.50 -5.95
N ALA A 538 -19.39 11.29 -5.85
CA ALA A 538 -20.31 12.28 -5.31
C ALA A 538 -21.52 11.67 -4.62
N ASP A 539 -22.08 12.39 -3.64
CA ASP A 539 -23.40 12.16 -3.04
C ASP A 539 -24.40 13.01 -3.82
N ILE A 540 -25.12 12.39 -4.76
CA ILE A 540 -25.95 13.11 -5.74
C ILE A 540 -27.44 12.93 -5.41
N HIS A 541 -28.13 14.07 -5.23
CA HIS A 541 -29.59 14.15 -5.13
C HIS A 541 -30.11 14.97 -6.32
N PHE A 542 -30.72 14.33 -7.28
CA PHE A 542 -31.19 14.95 -8.52
C PHE A 542 -32.62 14.50 -8.88
N SER A 543 -33.51 15.45 -9.12
CA SER A 543 -34.92 15.18 -9.37
C SER A 543 -35.53 16.12 -10.42
N LYS A 544 -36.70 15.76 -10.95
CA LYS A 544 -37.51 16.64 -11.76
C LYS A 544 -38.26 17.62 -10.84
N ASN A 545 -38.25 18.93 -11.18
CA ASN A 545 -39.10 19.96 -10.54
C ASN A 545 -40.52 19.99 -11.12
#